data_16b1668d7764d2e7aed968022e5bf4bd
#
_entry.id   16b1668d7764d2e7aed968022e5bf4bd
#
_cell.length_a   1.000
_cell.length_b   1.000
_cell.length_c   1.000
_cell.angle_alpha   90.00
_cell.angle_beta   90.00
_cell.angle_gamma   90.00
#
_symmetry.space_group_name_H-M   'P 1'
#
loop_
_entity.id
_entity.type
_entity.pdbx_description
1 polymer ?
#
loop_
_entity_poly.entity_id
_entity_poly.type
_entity_poly.pdbx_seq_one_letter_code
_entity_poly.pdbx_strand_id
1 'polypeptide(L)'
;ASKLGAEEFPEFDVSLRSAVSTARRLQDPLAELVKIDPKAIGVGQYQHDMNQKRLGEALSGVVESCVNNVGVDLNTASPSLLSYVAGINSTVAGNIVEYREVSGGFKARKELLKVKKLGDKTFQQCAGFLRIPGAENILDNTSVHPESYEACKALLKLTGHTLEEISKKRLDNLRTEVEKLGVEKVAAEIGVGVPTLQDMINELLKPGRDPRDELPPPLLSEDVMDIADLKPDMILDGTIRNVVDFGAFVDIGVHQDGLVHI
;
A
#
# COMPACT_ATOMS: atom_id res chain seq x y z
N ALA A 1 -12.62 16.98 -13.17
CA ALA A 1 -13.34 18.28 -12.97
C ALA A 1 -13.24 18.81 -11.54
N SER A 2 -12.62 18.09 -10.60
CA SER A 2 -12.47 18.56 -9.21
C SER A 2 -11.47 19.74 -9.11
N LYS A 3 -11.61 20.57 -8.07
CA LYS A 3 -10.67 21.64 -7.77
C LYS A 3 -9.25 21.09 -7.61
N LEU A 4 -9.09 19.96 -6.90
CA LEU A 4 -7.82 19.27 -6.71
C LEU A 4 -7.18 18.85 -8.04
N GLY A 5 -7.96 18.30 -9.00
CA GLY A 5 -7.45 17.94 -10.32
C GLY A 5 -7.04 19.16 -11.15
N ALA A 6 -7.70 20.32 -10.94
CA ALA A 6 -7.29 21.56 -11.59
C ALA A 6 -5.99 22.14 -11.00
N GLU A 7 -5.79 21.98 -9.71
CA GLU A 7 -4.56 22.40 -9.01
C GLU A 7 -3.35 21.51 -9.37
N GLU A 8 -3.56 20.18 -9.51
CA GLU A 8 -2.48 19.27 -9.92
C GLU A 8 -2.05 19.43 -11.39
N PHE A 9 -3.00 19.72 -12.28
CA PHE A 9 -2.77 19.82 -13.72
C PHE A 9 -3.45 21.05 -14.30
N PRO A 10 -2.96 22.26 -13.99
CA PRO A 10 -3.58 23.50 -14.46
C PRO A 10 -3.60 23.61 -15.99
N GLU A 11 -2.56 23.07 -16.64
CA GLU A 11 -2.40 23.15 -18.11
C GLU A 11 -3.27 22.15 -18.89
N PHE A 12 -3.85 21.14 -18.19
CA PHE A 12 -4.64 20.10 -18.85
C PHE A 12 -6.14 20.45 -18.84
N ASP A 13 -6.82 20.11 -19.92
CA ASP A 13 -8.27 20.13 -19.93
C ASP A 13 -8.89 19.02 -19.05
N VAL A 14 -10.20 19.03 -18.91
CA VAL A 14 -10.91 18.07 -18.04
C VAL A 14 -10.75 16.62 -18.52
N SER A 15 -10.70 16.40 -19.84
CA SER A 15 -10.58 15.08 -20.45
C SER A 15 -9.19 14.50 -20.19
N LEU A 16 -8.15 15.28 -20.38
CA LEU A 16 -6.77 14.87 -20.08
C LEU A 16 -6.56 14.62 -18.60
N ARG A 17 -7.11 15.46 -17.71
CA ARG A 17 -7.07 15.21 -16.25
C ARG A 17 -7.75 13.90 -15.88
N SER A 18 -8.88 13.57 -16.51
CA SER A 18 -9.59 12.32 -16.31
C SER A 18 -8.77 11.12 -16.79
N ALA A 19 -8.15 11.21 -17.95
CA ALA A 19 -7.28 10.17 -18.49
C ALA A 19 -6.08 9.88 -17.58
N VAL A 20 -5.40 10.93 -17.10
CA VAL A 20 -4.29 10.81 -16.14
C VAL A 20 -4.76 10.12 -14.85
N SER A 21 -5.91 10.54 -14.29
CA SER A 21 -6.47 9.93 -13.09
C SER A 21 -6.76 8.44 -13.29
N THR A 22 -7.33 8.08 -14.44
CA THR A 22 -7.62 6.67 -14.77
C THR A 22 -6.35 5.84 -14.91
N ALA A 23 -5.32 6.36 -15.58
CA ALA A 23 -4.04 5.68 -15.72
C ALA A 23 -3.32 5.51 -14.36
N ARG A 24 -3.36 6.53 -13.51
CA ARG A 24 -2.76 6.47 -12.17
C ARG A 24 -3.44 5.44 -11.26
N ARG A 25 -4.74 5.19 -11.42
CA ARG A 25 -5.43 4.14 -10.66
C ARG A 25 -4.87 2.74 -10.93
N LEU A 26 -4.32 2.53 -12.12
CA LEU A 26 -3.64 1.28 -12.45
C LEU A 26 -2.24 1.22 -11.83
N GLN A 27 -1.52 2.34 -11.83
CA GLN A 27 -0.15 2.40 -11.28
C GLN A 27 -0.12 2.37 -9.75
N ASP A 28 -0.92 3.24 -9.12
CA ASP A 28 -1.07 3.37 -7.67
C ASP A 28 -2.51 3.72 -7.31
N PRO A 29 -3.39 2.70 -7.19
CA PRO A 29 -4.81 2.92 -6.92
C PRO A 29 -5.05 3.69 -5.63
N LEU A 30 -4.28 3.44 -4.58
CA LEU A 30 -4.48 4.08 -3.29
C LEU A 30 -4.20 5.59 -3.36
N ALA A 31 -3.08 6.00 -3.96
CA ALA A 31 -2.70 7.40 -4.12
C ALA A 31 -3.72 8.22 -4.93
N GLU A 32 -4.42 7.59 -5.86
CA GLU A 32 -5.41 8.26 -6.68
C GLU A 32 -6.83 8.19 -6.12
N LEU A 33 -7.24 7.03 -5.60
CA LEU A 33 -8.60 6.82 -5.09
C LEU A 33 -8.90 7.65 -3.83
N VAL A 34 -7.92 7.93 -2.98
CA VAL A 34 -8.08 8.79 -1.80
C VAL A 34 -8.50 10.23 -2.14
N LYS A 35 -8.35 10.66 -3.39
CA LYS A 35 -8.79 11.98 -3.88
C LYS A 35 -10.28 12.03 -4.20
N ILE A 36 -10.96 10.89 -4.19
CA ILE A 36 -12.39 10.75 -4.50
C ILE A 36 -13.14 10.55 -3.20
N ASP A 37 -14.26 11.28 -3.00
CA ASP A 37 -15.13 11.04 -1.86
C ASP A 37 -15.61 9.57 -1.88
N PRO A 38 -15.35 8.76 -0.85
CA PRO A 38 -15.74 7.34 -0.82
C PRO A 38 -17.25 7.14 -1.03
N LYS A 39 -18.08 8.10 -0.66
CA LYS A 39 -19.53 8.06 -0.92
C LYS A 39 -19.88 8.06 -2.42
N ALA A 40 -19.01 8.60 -3.28
CA ALA A 40 -19.24 8.63 -4.72
C ALA A 40 -19.12 7.24 -5.39
N ILE A 41 -18.51 6.26 -4.71
CA ILE A 41 -18.37 4.89 -5.21
C ILE A 41 -19.68 4.10 -5.11
N GLY A 42 -20.57 4.51 -4.19
CA GLY A 42 -21.82 3.79 -3.91
C GLY A 42 -21.58 2.63 -2.94
N VAL A 43 -21.71 2.91 -1.65
CA VAL A 43 -21.40 1.93 -0.58
C VAL A 43 -22.52 0.92 -0.39
N GLY A 44 -23.76 1.29 -0.75
CA GLY A 44 -24.93 0.39 -0.60
C GLY A 44 -26.18 0.95 -1.25
N GLN A 45 -27.15 0.05 -1.46
CA GLN A 45 -28.40 0.35 -2.17
C GLN A 45 -29.20 1.48 -1.51
N TYR A 46 -29.20 1.56 -0.17
CA TYR A 46 -29.95 2.56 0.61
C TYR A 46 -29.02 3.61 1.23
N GLN A 47 -27.92 3.94 0.58
CA GLN A 47 -26.96 4.92 1.08
C GLN A 47 -27.63 6.29 1.36
N HIS A 48 -28.60 6.70 0.55
CA HIS A 48 -29.31 7.97 0.69
C HIS A 48 -30.19 8.05 1.95
N ASP A 49 -30.64 6.92 2.49
CA ASP A 49 -31.46 6.85 3.69
C ASP A 49 -30.61 6.87 4.99
N MET A 50 -29.31 6.72 4.87
CA MET A 50 -28.40 6.73 6.01
C MET A 50 -28.07 8.15 6.47
N ASN A 51 -27.68 8.29 7.73
CA ASN A 51 -27.12 9.56 8.22
C ASN A 51 -25.81 9.88 7.50
N GLN A 52 -25.80 10.88 6.61
CA GLN A 52 -24.69 11.20 5.73
C GLN A 52 -23.42 11.64 6.49
N LYS A 53 -23.56 12.24 7.68
CA LYS A 53 -22.41 12.61 8.51
C LYS A 53 -21.73 11.37 9.07
N ARG A 54 -22.49 10.47 9.70
CA ARG A 54 -21.96 9.22 10.25
C ARG A 54 -21.38 8.32 9.17
N LEU A 55 -22.02 8.25 8.00
CA LEU A 55 -21.51 7.51 6.87
C LEU A 55 -20.15 8.07 6.42
N GLY A 56 -20.03 9.38 6.28
CA GLY A 56 -18.78 10.04 5.94
C GLY A 56 -17.66 9.76 6.95
N GLU A 57 -17.96 9.87 8.25
CA GLU A 57 -17.00 9.57 9.33
C GLU A 57 -16.54 8.11 9.29
N ALA A 58 -17.46 7.16 9.13
CA ALA A 58 -17.13 5.74 9.04
C ALA A 58 -16.26 5.41 7.82
N LEU A 59 -16.61 5.94 6.66
CA LEU A 59 -15.83 5.74 5.41
C LEU A 59 -14.45 6.38 5.49
N SER A 60 -14.33 7.57 6.06
CA SER A 60 -13.02 8.19 6.30
C SER A 60 -12.14 7.34 7.20
N GLY A 61 -12.71 6.75 8.27
CA GLY A 61 -12.00 5.83 9.14
C GLY A 61 -11.52 4.55 8.42
N VAL A 62 -12.32 4.01 7.51
CA VAL A 62 -11.92 2.87 6.68
C VAL A 62 -10.77 3.24 5.74
N VAL A 63 -10.86 4.39 5.06
CA VAL A 63 -9.78 4.86 4.18
C VAL A 63 -8.48 5.07 4.97
N GLU A 64 -8.56 5.74 6.13
CA GLU A 64 -7.42 5.94 7.02
C GLU A 64 -6.79 4.60 7.44
N SER A 65 -7.60 3.64 7.86
CA SER A 65 -7.14 2.30 8.23
C SER A 65 -6.44 1.60 7.05
N CYS A 66 -7.02 1.64 5.85
CA CYS A 66 -6.41 1.06 4.65
C CYS A 66 -5.07 1.72 4.31
N VAL A 67 -5.00 3.06 4.33
CA VAL A 67 -3.77 3.81 4.04
C VAL A 67 -2.66 3.45 5.03
N ASN A 68 -2.97 3.41 6.33
CA ASN A 68 -1.99 3.10 7.35
C ASN A 68 -1.54 1.62 7.30
N ASN A 69 -2.43 0.69 6.97
CA ASN A 69 -2.08 -0.72 6.81
C ASN A 69 -1.15 -0.98 5.61
N VAL A 70 -1.39 -0.31 4.49
CA VAL A 70 -0.53 -0.41 3.30
C VAL A 70 0.80 0.30 3.54
N GLY A 71 0.77 1.43 4.22
CA GLY A 71 1.89 2.35 4.35
C GLY A 71 2.03 3.25 3.12
N VAL A 72 2.71 4.37 3.31
CA VAL A 72 2.79 5.45 2.32
C VAL A 72 4.25 5.76 2.00
N ASP A 73 4.60 5.78 0.71
CA ASP A 73 5.91 6.23 0.27
C ASP A 73 6.03 7.74 0.46
N LEU A 74 6.97 8.12 1.34
CA LEU A 74 7.20 9.51 1.73
C LEU A 74 7.69 10.39 0.56
N ASN A 75 8.39 9.78 -0.39
CA ASN A 75 8.98 10.50 -1.52
C ASN A 75 8.05 10.68 -2.71
N THR A 76 6.97 9.90 -2.82
CA THR A 76 6.05 9.96 -3.96
C THR A 76 4.65 10.42 -3.60
N ALA A 77 4.26 10.28 -2.33
CA ALA A 77 2.89 10.55 -1.87
C ALA A 77 2.45 12.00 -2.10
N SER A 78 1.19 12.16 -2.49
CA SER A 78 0.53 13.46 -2.59
C SER A 78 0.14 13.99 -1.20
N PRO A 79 -0.08 15.32 -1.03
CA PRO A 79 -0.60 15.86 0.23
C PRO A 79 -1.92 15.22 0.64
N SER A 80 -2.77 14.86 -0.32
CA SER A 80 -4.05 14.20 -0.09
C SER A 80 -3.86 12.82 0.53
N LEU A 81 -2.91 12.01 0.03
CA LEU A 81 -2.61 10.70 0.59
C LEU A 81 -1.96 10.82 1.98
N LEU A 82 -1.00 11.71 2.14
CA LEU A 82 -0.33 11.96 3.42
C LEU A 82 -1.29 12.39 4.53
N SER A 83 -2.37 13.12 4.20
CA SER A 83 -3.35 13.56 5.20
C SER A 83 -4.21 12.43 5.79
N TYR A 84 -4.18 11.23 5.22
CA TYR A 84 -4.78 10.02 5.79
C TYR A 84 -3.83 9.23 6.69
N VAL A 85 -2.55 9.60 6.74
CA VAL A 85 -1.60 8.97 7.66
C VAL A 85 -1.87 9.46 9.08
N ALA A 86 -1.94 8.54 10.02
CA ALA A 86 -2.20 8.85 11.44
C ALA A 86 -1.25 9.94 11.96
N GLY A 87 -1.82 10.96 12.61
CA GLY A 87 -1.06 12.09 13.15
C GLY A 87 -0.70 13.19 12.13
N ILE A 88 -0.97 13.02 10.84
CA ILE A 88 -0.68 14.02 9.80
C ILE A 88 -1.96 14.75 9.40
N ASN A 89 -2.00 16.07 9.63
CA ASN A 89 -3.05 16.92 9.10
C ASN A 89 -2.64 17.53 7.74
N SER A 90 -3.59 18.18 7.06
CA SER A 90 -3.36 18.76 5.73
C SER A 90 -2.21 19.79 5.69
N THR A 91 -2.00 20.55 6.78
CA THR A 91 -0.90 21.50 6.85
C THR A 91 0.45 20.79 6.92
N VAL A 92 0.57 19.76 7.76
CA VAL A 92 1.80 18.96 7.89
C VAL A 92 2.06 18.20 6.59
N ALA A 93 1.02 17.64 5.95
CA ALA A 93 1.13 16.99 4.65
C ALA A 93 1.73 17.92 3.58
N GLY A 94 1.23 19.17 3.50
CA GLY A 94 1.81 20.19 2.62
C GLY A 94 3.27 20.51 2.94
N ASN A 95 3.62 20.65 4.22
CA ASN A 95 4.99 20.93 4.65
C ASN A 95 5.96 19.75 4.36
N ILE A 96 5.48 18.51 4.41
CA ILE A 96 6.27 17.33 4.02
C ILE A 96 6.62 17.39 2.54
N VAL A 97 5.65 17.72 1.69
CA VAL A 97 5.88 17.84 0.25
C VAL A 97 6.82 19.01 -0.05
N GLU A 98 6.62 20.19 0.57
CA GLU A 98 7.53 21.34 0.44
C GLU A 98 8.96 20.96 0.82
N TYR A 99 9.14 20.30 1.97
CA TYR A 99 10.47 19.87 2.42
C TYR A 99 11.10 18.91 1.41
N ARG A 100 10.34 17.93 0.91
CA ARG A 100 10.79 16.95 -0.09
C ARG A 100 11.29 17.63 -1.37
N GLU A 101 10.56 18.61 -1.87
CA GLU A 101 10.92 19.35 -3.08
C GLU A 101 12.20 20.16 -2.90
N VAL A 102 12.37 20.79 -1.75
CA VAL A 102 13.55 21.61 -1.44
C VAL A 102 14.79 20.75 -1.15
N SER A 103 14.62 19.61 -0.45
CA SER A 103 15.74 18.76 -0.03
C SER A 103 16.14 17.69 -1.05
N GLY A 104 15.36 17.53 -2.12
CA GLY A 104 15.57 16.47 -3.10
C GLY A 104 15.13 15.08 -2.64
N GLY A 105 14.25 15.02 -1.65
CA GLY A 105 13.69 13.79 -1.09
C GLY A 105 14.16 13.49 0.33
N PHE A 106 13.49 12.50 0.95
CA PHE A 106 13.85 11.96 2.25
C PHE A 106 14.78 10.75 2.09
N LYS A 107 15.85 10.71 2.85
CA LYS A 107 16.79 9.58 2.90
C LYS A 107 16.62 8.71 4.14
N ALA A 108 16.04 9.28 5.20
CA ALA A 108 15.76 8.60 6.45
C ALA A 108 14.48 9.15 7.10
N ARG A 109 13.74 8.29 7.80
CA ARG A 109 12.52 8.69 8.55
C ARG A 109 12.78 9.80 9.56
N LYS A 110 13.97 9.82 10.20
CA LYS A 110 14.35 10.85 11.15
C LYS A 110 14.35 12.28 10.56
N GLU A 111 14.45 12.41 9.25
CA GLU A 111 14.38 13.71 8.58
C GLU A 111 13.00 14.36 8.65
N LEU A 112 11.94 13.59 8.93
CA LEU A 112 10.62 14.12 9.23
C LEU A 112 10.64 15.17 10.37
N LEU A 113 11.51 15.00 11.34
CA LEU A 113 11.67 15.97 12.44
C LEU A 113 12.18 17.36 11.99
N LYS A 114 12.70 17.48 10.76
CA LYS A 114 13.09 18.76 10.15
C LYS A 114 11.92 19.47 9.47
N VAL A 115 10.78 18.79 9.30
CA VAL A 115 9.59 19.35 8.65
C VAL A 115 8.87 20.32 9.60
N LYS A 116 8.49 21.49 9.08
CA LYS A 116 7.75 22.49 9.85
C LYS A 116 6.46 21.90 10.44
N LYS A 117 6.18 22.17 11.70
CA LYS A 117 5.00 21.74 12.46
C LYS A 117 4.88 20.21 12.65
N LEU A 118 5.90 19.43 12.31
CA LEU A 118 6.00 18.03 12.63
C LEU A 118 6.91 17.88 13.85
N GLY A 119 6.31 17.77 15.02
CA GLY A 119 7.02 17.57 16.28
C GLY A 119 7.13 16.10 16.67
N ASP A 120 7.81 15.83 17.79
CA ASP A 120 8.06 14.45 18.28
C ASP A 120 6.79 13.61 18.39
N LYS A 121 5.69 14.17 18.91
CA LYS A 121 4.42 13.44 19.03
C LYS A 121 3.86 13.02 17.66
N THR A 122 3.89 13.92 16.69
CA THR A 122 3.44 13.62 15.32
C THR A 122 4.35 12.59 14.67
N PHE A 123 5.66 12.72 14.88
CA PHE A 123 6.63 11.73 14.42
C PHE A 123 6.35 10.34 14.98
N GLN A 124 6.14 10.20 16.28
CA GLN A 124 5.80 8.95 16.93
C GLN A 124 4.50 8.35 16.40
N GLN A 125 3.52 9.16 16.02
CA GLN A 125 2.26 8.67 15.46
C GLN A 125 2.36 8.23 14.00
N CYS A 126 3.14 8.92 13.17
CA CYS A 126 3.15 8.69 11.72
C CYS A 126 4.30 7.83 11.21
N ALA A 127 5.44 7.76 11.93
CA ALA A 127 6.68 7.20 11.41
C ALA A 127 6.56 5.72 10.98
N GLY A 128 5.76 4.91 11.67
CA GLY A 128 5.53 3.51 11.32
C GLY A 128 4.78 3.31 10.00
N PHE A 129 4.02 4.30 9.55
CA PHE A 129 3.20 4.23 8.34
C PHE A 129 3.86 4.87 7.12
N LEU A 130 4.96 5.59 7.30
CA LEU A 130 5.69 6.25 6.23
C LEU A 130 6.90 5.40 5.85
N ARG A 131 7.07 5.14 4.57
CA ARG A 131 8.13 4.29 4.02
C ARG A 131 9.03 5.08 3.08
N ILE A 132 10.29 4.67 3.02
CA ILE A 132 11.28 5.27 2.12
C ILE A 132 11.95 4.13 1.35
N PRO A 133 11.45 3.81 0.15
CA PRO A 133 12.11 2.84 -0.72
C PRO A 133 13.54 3.28 -1.03
N GLY A 134 14.51 2.37 -0.89
CA GLY A 134 15.90 2.67 -1.15
C GLY A 134 16.61 3.50 -0.06
N ALA A 135 16.03 3.64 1.15
CA ALA A 135 16.69 4.26 2.28
C ALA A 135 17.98 3.53 2.67
N GLU A 136 18.96 4.26 3.25
CA GLU A 136 20.20 3.69 3.80
C GLU A 136 19.90 2.66 4.89
N ASN A 137 18.92 2.96 5.76
CA ASN A 137 18.43 2.02 6.74
C ASN A 137 17.22 1.27 6.14
N ILE A 138 17.39 -0.01 5.87
CA ILE A 138 16.36 -0.88 5.29
C ILE A 138 15.06 -0.87 6.12
N LEU A 139 15.15 -0.71 7.43
CA LEU A 139 13.99 -0.64 8.32
C LEU A 139 13.10 0.59 8.03
N ASP A 140 13.62 1.64 7.41
CA ASP A 140 12.83 2.81 6.97
C ASP A 140 11.85 2.46 5.82
N ASN A 141 12.01 1.30 5.19
CA ASN A 141 11.07 0.76 4.19
C ASN A 141 10.18 -0.37 4.74
N THR A 142 10.04 -0.48 6.04
CA THR A 142 9.17 -1.48 6.71
C THR A 142 8.11 -0.80 7.55
N SER A 143 7.12 -1.51 8.10
CA SER A 143 6.19 -0.96 9.09
C SER A 143 6.77 -0.94 10.51
N VAL A 144 7.98 -1.45 10.71
CA VAL A 144 8.62 -1.40 12.02
C VAL A 144 8.79 0.04 12.47
N HIS A 145 8.29 0.34 13.66
CA HIS A 145 8.41 1.69 14.21
C HIS A 145 9.87 2.01 14.57
N PRO A 146 10.35 3.25 14.39
CA PRO A 146 11.74 3.62 14.70
C PRO A 146 12.19 3.31 16.13
N GLU A 147 11.28 3.32 17.10
CA GLU A 147 11.54 2.94 18.49
C GLU A 147 11.92 1.45 18.64
N SER A 148 11.45 0.61 17.74
CA SER A 148 11.72 -0.84 17.73
C SER A 148 12.94 -1.23 16.90
N TYR A 149 13.68 -0.29 16.30
CA TYR A 149 14.82 -0.62 15.44
C TYR A 149 15.93 -1.35 16.17
N GLU A 150 16.23 -0.95 17.41
CA GLU A 150 17.27 -1.63 18.19
C GLU A 150 16.84 -3.05 18.60
N ALA A 151 15.56 -3.23 18.96
CA ALA A 151 15.01 -4.55 19.23
C ALA A 151 15.03 -5.44 17.97
N CYS A 152 14.71 -4.86 16.79
CA CYS A 152 14.81 -5.55 15.50
C CYS A 152 16.24 -6.02 15.20
N LYS A 153 17.23 -5.16 15.39
CA LYS A 153 18.64 -5.50 15.20
C LYS A 153 19.09 -6.59 16.18
N ALA A 154 18.65 -6.50 17.43
CA ALA A 154 18.93 -7.51 18.43
C ALA A 154 18.32 -8.88 18.05
N LEU A 155 17.07 -8.89 17.57
CA LEU A 155 16.39 -10.08 17.06
C LEU A 155 17.17 -10.73 15.92
N LEU A 156 17.55 -9.97 14.91
CA LEU A 156 18.33 -10.47 13.76
C LEU A 156 19.69 -11.04 14.22
N LYS A 157 20.35 -10.37 15.14
CA LYS A 157 21.62 -10.85 15.70
C LYS A 157 21.47 -12.17 16.46
N LEU A 158 20.40 -12.32 17.26
CA LEU A 158 20.11 -13.55 18.02
C LEU A 158 19.82 -14.74 17.08
N THR A 159 19.17 -14.48 15.95
CA THR A 159 18.82 -15.50 14.96
C THR A 159 19.88 -15.68 13.87
N GLY A 160 21.01 -14.96 13.96
CA GLY A 160 22.12 -15.08 13.01
C GLY A 160 21.87 -14.43 11.64
N HIS A 161 20.86 -13.56 11.55
CA HIS A 161 20.49 -12.86 10.33
C HIS A 161 21.09 -11.44 10.25
N THR A 162 21.13 -10.89 9.05
CA THR A 162 21.60 -9.54 8.75
C THR A 162 20.48 -8.64 8.23
N LEU A 163 20.66 -7.33 8.37
CA LEU A 163 19.70 -6.36 7.81
C LEU A 163 19.57 -6.48 6.28
N GLU A 164 20.64 -6.87 5.58
CA GLU A 164 20.61 -7.05 4.13
C GLU A 164 19.71 -8.19 3.67
N GLU A 165 19.50 -9.20 4.50
CA GLU A 165 18.63 -10.33 4.18
C GLU A 165 17.16 -9.94 4.14
N ILE A 166 16.77 -8.86 4.83
CA ILE A 166 15.42 -8.28 4.74
C ILE A 166 15.12 -7.84 3.30
N SER A 167 16.03 -7.10 2.68
CA SER A 167 15.84 -6.62 1.30
C SER A 167 15.86 -7.75 0.27
N LYS A 168 16.61 -8.82 0.56
CA LYS A 168 16.73 -10.00 -0.31
C LYS A 168 15.60 -11.01 -0.10
N LYS A 169 14.64 -10.74 0.80
CA LYS A 169 13.56 -11.65 1.21
C LYS A 169 14.07 -13.05 1.59
N ARG A 170 15.17 -13.11 2.36
CA ARG A 170 15.83 -14.38 2.76
C ARG A 170 15.67 -14.70 4.24
N LEU A 171 14.54 -14.31 4.83
CA LEU A 171 14.24 -14.53 6.25
C LEU A 171 13.21 -15.63 6.49
N ASP A 172 12.98 -16.52 5.52
CA ASP A 172 11.92 -17.53 5.59
C ASP A 172 11.97 -18.40 6.86
N ASN A 173 13.15 -18.63 7.42
CA ASN A 173 13.37 -19.42 8.61
C ASN A 173 13.25 -18.63 9.93
N LEU A 174 13.15 -17.30 9.90
CA LEU A 174 13.18 -16.45 11.09
C LEU A 174 12.15 -16.87 12.13
N ARG A 175 10.91 -17.17 11.70
CA ARG A 175 9.86 -17.62 12.61
C ARG A 175 10.21 -18.93 13.29
N THR A 176 10.67 -19.91 12.53
CA THR A 176 11.06 -21.23 13.04
C THR A 176 12.24 -21.15 14.00
N GLU A 177 13.18 -20.25 13.78
CA GLU A 177 14.33 -20.04 14.65
C GLU A 177 13.93 -19.39 15.98
N VAL A 178 13.04 -18.41 15.94
CA VAL A 178 12.48 -17.80 17.16
C VAL A 178 11.68 -18.83 17.97
N GLU A 179 10.89 -19.69 17.32
CA GLU A 179 10.15 -20.77 17.98
C GLU A 179 11.11 -21.77 18.66
N LYS A 180 12.20 -22.14 18.02
CA LYS A 180 13.24 -23.02 18.58
C LYS A 180 13.95 -22.42 19.80
N LEU A 181 14.20 -21.11 19.78
CA LEU A 181 14.81 -20.38 20.89
C LEU A 181 13.83 -20.14 22.06
N GLY A 182 12.53 -20.20 21.77
CA GLY A 182 11.43 -19.90 22.70
C GLY A 182 10.99 -18.45 22.61
N VAL A 183 9.77 -18.24 22.11
CA VAL A 183 9.20 -16.89 21.82
C VAL A 183 9.27 -15.95 23.03
N GLU A 184 8.88 -16.44 24.21
CA GLU A 184 8.90 -15.65 25.45
C GLU A 184 10.31 -15.26 25.88
N LYS A 185 11.28 -16.17 25.71
CA LYS A 185 12.67 -15.95 26.04
C LYS A 185 13.29 -14.90 25.12
N VAL A 186 13.05 -15.01 23.82
CA VAL A 186 13.51 -14.03 22.82
C VAL A 186 12.92 -12.67 23.10
N ALA A 187 11.59 -12.58 23.34
CA ALA A 187 10.92 -11.32 23.66
C ALA A 187 11.52 -10.63 24.89
N ALA A 188 11.77 -11.39 25.97
CA ALA A 188 12.40 -10.87 27.17
C ALA A 188 13.84 -10.39 26.93
N GLU A 189 14.62 -11.13 26.13
CA GLU A 189 16.02 -10.81 25.83
C GLU A 189 16.17 -9.53 25.00
N ILE A 190 15.27 -9.30 24.04
CA ILE A 190 15.26 -8.06 23.23
C ILE A 190 14.45 -6.91 23.86
N GLY A 191 13.83 -7.14 25.04
CA GLY A 191 13.14 -6.12 25.81
C GLY A 191 11.78 -5.68 25.25
N VAL A 192 11.05 -6.55 24.56
CA VAL A 192 9.71 -6.28 24.02
C VAL A 192 8.68 -7.30 24.50
N GLY A 193 7.39 -6.97 24.33
CA GLY A 193 6.31 -7.93 24.56
C GLY A 193 6.20 -8.97 23.44
N VAL A 194 5.66 -10.14 23.75
CA VAL A 194 5.41 -11.22 22.76
C VAL A 194 4.59 -10.74 21.56
N PRO A 195 3.49 -9.96 21.71
CA PRO A 195 2.77 -9.42 20.58
C PRO A 195 3.65 -8.55 19.66
N THR A 196 4.44 -7.66 20.25
CA THR A 196 5.36 -6.78 19.50
C THR A 196 6.42 -7.59 18.75
N LEU A 197 6.95 -8.66 19.36
CA LEU A 197 7.88 -9.56 18.68
C LEU A 197 7.22 -10.24 17.49
N GLN A 198 5.98 -10.71 17.62
CA GLN A 198 5.24 -11.33 16.52
C GLN A 198 4.98 -10.37 15.37
N ASP A 199 4.58 -9.14 15.68
CA ASP A 199 4.39 -8.08 14.68
C ASP A 199 5.71 -7.76 13.95
N MET A 200 6.81 -7.62 14.69
CA MET A 200 8.13 -7.41 14.11
C MET A 200 8.54 -8.54 13.16
N ILE A 201 8.32 -9.80 13.54
CA ILE A 201 8.60 -10.96 12.68
C ILE A 201 7.76 -10.91 11.41
N ASN A 202 6.46 -10.65 11.54
CA ASN A 202 5.56 -10.56 10.38
C ASN A 202 6.01 -9.47 9.39
N GLU A 203 6.42 -8.32 9.92
CA GLU A 203 6.90 -7.19 9.10
C GLU A 203 8.26 -7.46 8.42
N LEU A 204 9.16 -8.17 9.12
CA LEU A 204 10.46 -8.52 8.56
C LEU A 204 10.35 -9.61 7.47
N LEU A 205 9.39 -10.51 7.60
CA LEU A 205 9.12 -11.55 6.61
C LEU A 205 8.48 -11.00 5.33
N LYS A 206 7.68 -9.93 5.46
CA LYS A 206 6.97 -9.30 4.33
C LYS A 206 7.24 -7.79 4.29
N PRO A 207 8.48 -7.34 4.13
CA PRO A 207 8.79 -5.92 4.06
C PRO A 207 8.12 -5.30 2.83
N GLY A 208 7.46 -4.16 3.04
CA GLY A 208 6.83 -3.45 1.93
C GLY A 208 5.59 -4.14 1.36
N ARG A 209 4.84 -4.89 2.19
CA ARG A 209 3.61 -5.57 1.76
C ARG A 209 2.65 -4.59 1.08
N ASP A 210 2.49 -4.76 -0.22
CA ASP A 210 1.38 -4.19 -0.97
C ASP A 210 0.28 -5.25 -1.04
N PRO A 211 -0.97 -4.97 -0.60
CA PRO A 211 -2.07 -5.92 -0.73
C PRO A 211 -2.30 -6.40 -2.17
N ARG A 212 -1.83 -5.63 -3.16
CA ARG A 212 -1.90 -6.00 -4.57
C ARG A 212 -0.96 -7.15 -4.94
N ASP A 213 0.12 -7.36 -4.18
CA ASP A 213 1.06 -8.48 -4.41
C ASP A 213 0.37 -9.84 -4.18
N GLU A 214 -0.75 -9.87 -3.48
CA GLU A 214 -1.56 -11.07 -3.24
C GLU A 214 -2.64 -11.28 -4.34
N LEU A 215 -2.85 -10.28 -5.21
CA LEU A 215 -3.77 -10.40 -6.33
C LEU A 215 -3.04 -10.99 -7.54
N PRO A 216 -3.70 -11.86 -8.32
CA PRO A 216 -3.11 -12.32 -9.57
C PRO A 216 -2.83 -11.11 -10.47
N PRO A 217 -1.68 -11.07 -11.13
CA PRO A 217 -1.39 -10.00 -12.08
C PRO A 217 -2.47 -10.00 -13.17
N PRO A 218 -2.89 -8.80 -13.64
CA PRO A 218 -3.84 -8.74 -14.74
C PRO A 218 -3.24 -9.45 -15.97
N LEU A 219 -4.04 -10.28 -16.60
CA LEU A 219 -3.66 -10.91 -17.87
C LEU A 219 -3.69 -9.82 -18.95
N LEU A 220 -2.52 -9.26 -19.22
CA LEU A 220 -2.33 -8.28 -20.29
C LEU A 220 -1.80 -9.04 -21.51
N SER A 221 -2.66 -9.24 -22.51
CA SER A 221 -2.28 -9.80 -23.80
C SER A 221 -2.20 -8.68 -24.83
N GLU A 222 -1.04 -8.52 -25.46
CA GLU A 222 -0.88 -7.60 -26.61
C GLU A 222 -1.24 -8.29 -27.93
N ASP A 223 -1.25 -9.63 -27.94
CA ASP A 223 -1.41 -10.43 -29.14
C ASP A 223 -2.88 -10.69 -29.52
N VAL A 224 -3.80 -10.59 -28.54
CA VAL A 224 -5.23 -10.86 -28.75
C VAL A 224 -6.03 -9.75 -28.05
N MET A 225 -6.52 -8.80 -28.83
CA MET A 225 -7.29 -7.66 -28.34
C MET A 225 -8.77 -7.74 -28.75
N ASP A 226 -9.10 -8.46 -29.81
CA ASP A 226 -10.46 -8.61 -30.32
C ASP A 226 -10.76 -10.08 -30.68
N ILE A 227 -12.05 -10.43 -30.73
CA ILE A 227 -12.50 -11.76 -31.14
C ILE A 227 -11.99 -12.14 -32.55
N ALA A 228 -11.81 -11.15 -33.42
CA ALA A 228 -11.28 -11.36 -34.77
C ALA A 228 -9.82 -11.84 -34.78
N ASP A 229 -9.08 -11.66 -33.71
CA ASP A 229 -7.68 -12.10 -33.57
C ASP A 229 -7.57 -13.57 -33.19
N LEU A 230 -8.69 -14.19 -32.74
CA LEU A 230 -8.73 -15.59 -32.32
C LEU A 230 -8.64 -16.53 -33.52
N LYS A 231 -7.76 -17.52 -33.44
CA LYS A 231 -7.57 -18.56 -34.44
C LYS A 231 -7.81 -19.93 -33.81
N PRO A 232 -8.32 -20.90 -34.59
CA PRO A 232 -8.41 -22.29 -34.14
C PRO A 232 -7.04 -22.77 -33.63
N ASP A 233 -7.06 -23.60 -32.59
CA ASP A 233 -5.88 -24.21 -31.95
C ASP A 233 -4.94 -23.20 -31.22
N MET A 234 -5.37 -21.98 -30.98
CA MET A 234 -4.63 -21.00 -30.16
C MET A 234 -4.68 -21.42 -28.70
N ILE A 235 -3.54 -21.43 -28.04
CA ILE A 235 -3.44 -21.65 -26.60
C ILE A 235 -3.38 -20.29 -25.91
N LEU A 236 -4.34 -20.02 -25.05
CA LEU A 236 -4.50 -18.76 -24.34
C LEU A 236 -4.61 -19.02 -22.83
N ASP A 237 -4.03 -18.14 -22.06
CA ASP A 237 -4.31 -18.08 -20.62
C ASP A 237 -5.61 -17.34 -20.37
N GLY A 238 -6.44 -17.86 -19.47
CA GLY A 238 -7.74 -17.27 -19.17
C GLY A 238 -8.08 -17.35 -17.69
N THR A 239 -8.90 -16.40 -17.23
CA THR A 239 -9.42 -16.38 -15.87
C THR A 239 -10.88 -16.85 -15.86
N ILE A 240 -11.18 -17.88 -15.06
CA ILE A 240 -12.55 -18.37 -14.88
C ILE A 240 -13.37 -17.30 -14.15
N ARG A 241 -14.40 -16.77 -14.82
CA ARG A 241 -15.29 -15.78 -14.23
C ARG A 241 -16.53 -16.39 -13.59
N ASN A 242 -17.06 -17.42 -14.20
CA ASN A 242 -18.27 -18.07 -13.70
C ASN A 242 -18.31 -19.55 -14.07
N VAL A 243 -18.81 -20.40 -13.19
CA VAL A 243 -19.01 -21.83 -13.41
C VAL A 243 -20.50 -22.12 -13.32
N VAL A 244 -21.05 -22.77 -14.32
CA VAL A 244 -22.46 -23.14 -14.46
C VAL A 244 -22.57 -24.63 -14.78
N ASP A 245 -23.77 -25.20 -14.67
CA ASP A 245 -24.01 -26.66 -14.86
C ASP A 245 -23.57 -27.21 -16.23
N PHE A 246 -23.49 -26.36 -17.24
CA PHE A 246 -23.14 -26.75 -18.61
C PHE A 246 -21.74 -26.31 -19.05
N GLY A 247 -20.95 -25.68 -18.17
CA GLY A 247 -19.60 -25.25 -18.50
C GLY A 247 -19.04 -24.14 -17.63
N ALA A 248 -17.93 -23.52 -18.07
CA ALA A 248 -17.30 -22.41 -17.42
C ALA A 248 -17.09 -21.21 -18.36
N PHE A 249 -17.43 -20.03 -17.91
CA PHE A 249 -17.12 -18.79 -18.63
C PHE A 249 -15.71 -18.34 -18.25
N VAL A 250 -14.88 -18.10 -19.26
CA VAL A 250 -13.46 -17.79 -19.11
C VAL A 250 -13.16 -16.49 -19.83
N ASP A 251 -12.64 -15.52 -19.08
CA ASP A 251 -12.09 -14.29 -19.64
C ASP A 251 -10.70 -14.60 -20.23
N ILE A 252 -10.56 -14.39 -21.51
CA ILE A 252 -9.34 -14.59 -22.29
C ILE A 252 -8.72 -13.27 -22.79
N GLY A 253 -9.17 -12.14 -22.24
CA GLY A 253 -8.65 -10.81 -22.58
C GLY A 253 -9.35 -10.10 -23.74
N VAL A 254 -10.39 -10.71 -24.35
CA VAL A 254 -11.28 -10.07 -25.34
C VAL A 254 -12.57 -9.60 -24.67
N HIS A 255 -13.36 -8.76 -25.39
CA HIS A 255 -14.58 -8.15 -24.83
C HIS A 255 -15.71 -9.14 -24.49
N GLN A 256 -15.58 -10.41 -24.86
CA GLN A 256 -16.54 -11.46 -24.53
C GLN A 256 -15.84 -12.64 -23.88
N ASP A 257 -16.47 -13.20 -22.84
CA ASP A 257 -15.97 -14.40 -22.19
C ASP A 257 -16.14 -15.62 -23.11
N GLY A 258 -15.14 -16.46 -23.16
CA GLY A 258 -15.22 -17.74 -23.82
C GLY A 258 -16.03 -18.76 -22.99
N LEU A 259 -16.75 -19.67 -23.62
CA LEU A 259 -17.43 -20.76 -22.93
C LEU A 259 -16.66 -22.07 -23.14
N VAL A 260 -16.17 -22.65 -22.04
CA VAL A 260 -15.69 -24.03 -22.00
C VAL A 260 -16.89 -24.90 -21.62
N HIS A 261 -17.45 -25.62 -22.59
CA HIS A 261 -18.60 -26.50 -22.40
C HIS A 261 -18.14 -27.86 -21.86
N ILE A 262 -18.98 -28.52 -21.02
CA ILE A 262 -18.70 -29.84 -20.46
C ILE A 262 -18.72 -30.88 -21.57
#